data_58cf8e5dda0bc7628fda3cefeef1f9ca
#
_entry.id   58cf8e5dda0bc7628fda3cefeef1f9ca
#
_cell.length_a   1.000
_cell.length_b   1.000
_cell.length_c   1.000
_cell.angle_alpha   90.00
_cell.angle_beta   90.00
_cell.angle_gamma   90.00
#
_symmetry.space_group_name_H-M   'P 1'
#
loop_
_entity.id
_entity.type
_entity.pdbx_description
1 polymer ?
#
loop_
_entity_poly.entity_id
_entity_poly.type
_entity_poly.pdbx_seq_one_letter_code
_entity_poly.pdbx_strand_id
1 'polypeptide(L)'
;LFLSTILNFSTYKISKNFSLKKNKNEKRLSNNLISPFGGLACSLSFLLSTRLIGKAGDDFLLIGLFAFIISLLGIIDDIYNLKWYIKLFFQIILVLYPLVYLNLFLNFESFIGLDFNNYLNFLISIIWIIAIINSINFIDNMDGLAAVVAGSICLQIAFLSNYLNQYKLTDISLLLFATIVGFFIFNYPPAKLYLGDSGSLFIGYCLGFFSIIFNWTPSDYTIYTSFLNPMLLFFTIPLLD
;
A
#
# COMPACT_ATOMS: atom_id res chain seq x y z
N LEU A 1 -3.54 8.30 13.28
CA LEU A 1 -4.24 7.27 14.05
C LEU A 1 -5.66 7.72 14.41
N PHE A 2 -5.85 8.82 15.13
CA PHE A 2 -7.16 9.29 15.58
C PHE A 2 -8.15 9.50 14.42
N LEU A 3 -7.72 10.14 13.33
CA LEU A 3 -8.56 10.33 12.14
C LEU A 3 -8.97 8.98 11.51
N SER A 4 -8.04 8.03 11.41
CA SER A 4 -8.30 6.71 10.87
C SER A 4 -9.32 5.94 11.75
N THR A 5 -9.17 5.97 13.06
CA THR A 5 -10.12 5.30 13.96
C THR A 5 -11.52 5.89 13.86
N ILE A 6 -11.67 7.22 13.75
CA ILE A 6 -12.97 7.87 13.59
C ILE A 6 -13.61 7.50 12.26
N LEU A 7 -12.87 7.56 11.16
CA LEU A 7 -13.41 7.21 9.85
C LEU A 7 -13.79 5.72 9.77
N ASN A 8 -12.97 4.83 10.30
CA ASN A 8 -13.29 3.40 10.35
C ASN A 8 -14.49 3.12 11.27
N PHE A 9 -14.64 3.82 12.39
CA PHE A 9 -15.83 3.72 13.22
C PHE A 9 -17.08 4.20 12.49
N SER A 10 -17.00 5.30 11.76
CA SER A 10 -18.11 5.83 10.96
C SER A 10 -18.52 4.86 9.85
N THR A 11 -17.55 4.30 9.12
CA THR A 11 -17.83 3.28 8.08
C THR A 11 -18.40 2.01 8.68
N TYR A 12 -17.92 1.56 9.85
CA TYR A 12 -18.50 0.42 10.57
C TYR A 12 -19.97 0.67 10.95
N LYS A 13 -20.30 1.88 11.44
CA LYS A 13 -21.67 2.24 11.81
C LYS A 13 -22.60 2.31 10.59
N ILE A 14 -22.11 2.88 9.48
CA ILE A 14 -22.87 2.97 8.23
C ILE A 14 -23.05 1.56 7.63
N SER A 15 -22.03 0.71 7.65
CA SER A 15 -22.08 -0.63 7.08
C SER A 15 -23.11 -1.54 7.74
N LYS A 16 -23.41 -1.33 9.02
CA LYS A 16 -24.51 -2.05 9.71
C LYS A 16 -25.88 -1.79 9.06
N ASN A 17 -26.05 -0.63 8.44
CA ASN A 17 -27.31 -0.25 7.79
C ASN A 17 -27.36 -0.69 6.31
N PHE A 18 -26.20 -0.94 5.70
CA PHE A 18 -26.04 -1.38 4.30
C PHE A 18 -25.46 -2.79 4.25
N SER A 19 -26.30 -3.78 4.49
CA SER A 19 -25.88 -5.17 4.23
C SER A 19 -25.84 -5.43 2.72
N LEU A 20 -24.66 -5.31 2.11
CA LEU A 20 -24.45 -5.78 0.74
C LEU A 20 -24.67 -7.29 0.73
N LYS A 21 -25.57 -7.78 -0.15
CA LYS A 21 -25.85 -9.21 -0.32
C LYS A 21 -24.56 -9.91 -0.73
N LYS A 22 -24.04 -10.75 0.14
CA LYS A 22 -22.86 -11.58 -0.10
C LYS A 22 -23.11 -12.49 -1.30
N ASN A 23 -22.21 -12.51 -2.25
CA ASN A 23 -22.18 -13.51 -3.30
C ASN A 23 -21.87 -14.87 -2.66
N LYS A 24 -22.70 -15.89 -2.89
CA LYS A 24 -22.66 -17.23 -2.24
C LYS A 24 -21.33 -18.01 -2.43
N ASN A 25 -20.40 -17.49 -3.22
CA ASN A 25 -19.17 -18.19 -3.61
C ASN A 25 -17.91 -17.77 -2.81
N GLU A 26 -18.01 -16.84 -1.87
CA GLU A 26 -16.85 -16.48 -1.05
C GLU A 26 -16.64 -17.47 0.09
N LYS A 27 -15.48 -18.13 0.08
CA LYS A 27 -15.01 -19.12 1.09
C LYS A 27 -14.60 -18.51 2.44
N ARG A 28 -14.98 -17.28 2.76
CA ARG A 28 -14.65 -16.69 4.07
C ARG A 28 -15.48 -17.34 5.18
N LEU A 29 -14.81 -17.70 6.26
CA LEU A 29 -15.36 -18.52 7.37
C LEU A 29 -16.46 -17.84 8.22
N SER A 30 -16.74 -16.53 8.02
CA SER A 30 -17.74 -15.82 8.81
C SER A 30 -19.08 -15.71 8.09
N ASN A 31 -20.16 -16.13 8.75
CA ASN A 31 -21.54 -16.00 8.28
C ASN A 31 -22.12 -14.58 8.41
N ASN A 32 -21.36 -13.62 8.91
CA ASN A 32 -21.84 -12.27 9.11
C ASN A 32 -21.60 -11.42 7.85
N LEU A 33 -22.57 -10.58 7.48
CA LEU A 33 -22.46 -9.58 6.42
C LEU A 33 -21.54 -8.46 6.88
N ILE A 34 -20.23 -8.62 6.65
CA ILE A 34 -19.21 -7.62 7.00
C ILE A 34 -18.88 -6.84 5.74
N SER A 35 -18.85 -5.52 5.87
CA SER A 35 -18.64 -4.61 4.76
C SER A 35 -17.16 -4.47 4.37
N PRO A 36 -16.82 -4.44 3.08
CA PRO A 36 -15.45 -4.25 2.58
C PRO A 36 -15.01 -2.77 2.54
N PHE A 37 -15.78 -1.85 3.15
CA PHE A 37 -15.48 -0.40 3.08
C PHE A 37 -14.37 0.08 4.04
N GLY A 38 -13.68 -0.81 4.75
CA GLY A 38 -12.57 -0.44 5.62
C GLY A 38 -11.40 0.19 4.86
N GLY A 39 -11.13 -0.30 3.66
CA GLY A 39 -10.07 0.23 2.80
C GLY A 39 -10.31 1.68 2.37
N LEU A 40 -11.55 2.05 2.08
CA LEU A 40 -11.90 3.43 1.74
C LEU A 40 -11.66 4.38 2.91
N ALA A 41 -12.01 3.98 4.14
CA ALA A 41 -11.74 4.79 5.32
C ALA A 41 -10.22 4.95 5.56
N CYS A 42 -9.43 3.90 5.31
CA CYS A 42 -7.97 3.95 5.36
C CYS A 42 -7.42 4.96 4.34
N SER A 43 -7.75 4.80 3.06
CA SER A 43 -7.21 5.65 1.99
C SER A 43 -7.59 7.12 2.18
N LEU A 44 -8.83 7.39 2.58
CA LEU A 44 -9.29 8.76 2.87
C LEU A 44 -8.58 9.35 4.09
N SER A 45 -8.41 8.56 5.17
CA SER A 45 -7.72 9.04 6.37
C SER A 45 -6.24 9.34 6.10
N PHE A 46 -5.58 8.53 5.28
CA PHE A 46 -4.20 8.74 4.86
C PHE A 46 -4.08 10.03 4.04
N LEU A 47 -4.92 10.20 3.02
CA LEU A 47 -4.92 11.39 2.15
C LEU A 47 -5.16 12.69 2.93
N LEU A 48 -6.15 12.69 3.84
CA LEU A 48 -6.43 13.86 4.67
C LEU A 48 -5.27 14.16 5.63
N SER A 49 -4.68 13.13 6.22
CA SER A 49 -3.57 13.29 7.15
C SER A 49 -2.30 13.79 6.45
N THR A 50 -1.98 13.34 5.24
CA THR A 50 -0.87 13.85 4.43
C THR A 50 -1.05 15.34 4.15
N ARG A 51 -2.27 15.75 3.82
CA ARG A 51 -2.60 17.17 3.58
C ARG A 51 -2.48 18.03 4.84
N LEU A 52 -2.99 17.55 5.98
CA LEU A 52 -3.01 18.29 7.25
C LEU A 52 -1.61 18.48 7.84
N ILE A 53 -0.75 17.47 7.74
CA ILE A 53 0.61 17.54 8.29
C ILE A 53 1.51 18.47 7.47
N GLY A 54 1.26 18.59 6.16
CA GLY A 54 1.95 19.52 5.26
C GLY A 54 3.46 19.31 5.08
N LYS A 55 4.06 18.43 5.89
CA LYS A 55 5.52 18.17 5.88
C LYS A 55 5.95 17.16 4.80
N ALA A 56 5.00 16.39 4.28
CA ALA A 56 5.31 15.31 3.34
C ALA A 56 5.77 15.83 1.96
N GLY A 57 5.42 17.06 1.58
CA GLY A 57 5.68 17.61 0.25
C GLY A 57 4.63 17.20 -0.78
N ASP A 58 4.66 17.90 -1.93
CA ASP A 58 3.65 17.70 -3.00
C ASP A 58 3.77 16.32 -3.65
N ASP A 59 4.95 15.73 -3.67
CA ASP A 59 5.20 14.40 -4.26
C ASP A 59 4.41 13.30 -3.52
N PHE A 60 4.46 13.29 -2.19
CA PHE A 60 3.71 12.32 -1.40
C PHE A 60 2.20 12.60 -1.37
N LEU A 61 1.81 13.86 -1.54
CA LEU A 61 0.41 14.20 -1.70
C LEU A 61 -0.13 13.65 -3.04
N LEU A 62 0.63 13.76 -4.11
CA LEU A 62 0.29 13.18 -5.41
C LEU A 62 0.16 11.66 -5.31
N ILE A 63 1.14 10.97 -4.70
CA ILE A 63 1.06 9.53 -4.49
C ILE A 63 -0.18 9.17 -3.65
N GLY A 64 -0.47 9.93 -2.60
CA GLY A 64 -1.66 9.74 -1.77
C GLY A 64 -2.97 9.92 -2.54
N LEU A 65 -3.04 10.87 -3.48
CA LEU A 65 -4.20 11.07 -4.36
C LEU A 65 -4.41 9.86 -5.28
N PHE A 66 -3.36 9.37 -5.93
CA PHE A 66 -3.45 8.20 -6.80
C PHE A 66 -3.70 6.91 -6.01
N ALA A 67 -3.15 6.80 -4.79
CA ALA A 67 -3.48 5.73 -3.86
C ALA A 67 -4.97 5.75 -3.44
N PHE A 68 -5.57 6.92 -3.29
CA PHE A 68 -7.01 7.05 -3.08
C PHE A 68 -7.81 6.65 -4.33
N ILE A 69 -7.37 7.04 -5.53
CA ILE A 69 -8.04 6.65 -6.78
C ILE A 69 -8.00 5.14 -6.98
N ILE A 70 -6.87 4.48 -6.71
CA ILE A 70 -6.79 3.02 -6.82
C ILE A 70 -7.68 2.32 -5.77
N SER A 71 -7.90 2.93 -4.60
CA SER A 71 -8.86 2.41 -3.63
C SER A 71 -10.30 2.46 -4.14
N LEU A 72 -10.66 3.48 -4.94
CA LEU A 72 -11.97 3.53 -5.60
C LEU A 72 -12.12 2.42 -6.65
N LEU A 73 -11.05 2.13 -7.40
CA LEU A 73 -11.03 0.98 -8.30
C LEU A 73 -11.28 -0.33 -7.52
N GLY A 74 -10.66 -0.49 -6.36
CA GLY A 74 -10.89 -1.64 -5.49
C GLY A 74 -12.34 -1.77 -5.01
N ILE A 75 -13.02 -0.66 -4.71
CA ILE A 75 -14.47 -0.69 -4.38
C ILE A 75 -15.30 -1.19 -5.58
N ILE A 76 -14.97 -0.71 -6.78
CA ILE A 76 -15.65 -1.14 -8.00
C ILE A 76 -15.43 -2.65 -8.19
N ASP A 77 -14.24 -3.15 -7.91
CA ASP A 77 -13.93 -4.57 -7.95
C ASP A 77 -14.71 -5.37 -6.89
N ASP A 78 -14.74 -4.92 -5.65
CA ASP A 78 -15.52 -5.53 -4.56
C ASP A 78 -17.03 -5.64 -4.89
N ILE A 79 -17.58 -4.70 -5.69
CA ILE A 79 -19.01 -4.67 -6.06
C ILE A 79 -19.29 -5.48 -7.32
N TYR A 80 -18.47 -5.32 -8.37
CA TYR A 80 -18.76 -5.84 -9.72
C TYR A 80 -17.93 -7.04 -10.11
N ASN A 81 -16.95 -7.46 -9.31
CA ASN A 81 -15.99 -8.55 -9.61
C ASN A 81 -15.36 -8.37 -10.99
N LEU A 82 -14.53 -7.36 -11.12
CA LEU A 82 -13.87 -7.01 -12.37
C LEU A 82 -13.02 -8.19 -12.91
N LYS A 83 -12.97 -8.32 -14.22
CA LYS A 83 -12.05 -9.27 -14.84
C LYS A 83 -10.59 -8.83 -14.57
N TRP A 84 -9.69 -9.78 -14.28
CA TRP A 84 -8.31 -9.54 -13.89
C TRP A 84 -7.55 -8.58 -14.82
N TYR A 85 -7.77 -8.67 -16.15
CA TYR A 85 -7.10 -7.80 -17.13
C TYR A 85 -7.59 -6.34 -17.08
N ILE A 86 -8.86 -6.10 -16.72
CA ILE A 86 -9.40 -4.74 -16.53
C ILE A 86 -8.76 -4.11 -15.30
N LYS A 87 -8.69 -4.86 -14.19
CA LYS A 87 -8.04 -4.44 -12.96
C LYS A 87 -6.56 -4.09 -13.21
N LEU A 88 -5.84 -4.99 -13.89
CA LEU A 88 -4.43 -4.79 -14.24
C LEU A 88 -4.23 -3.54 -15.12
N PHE A 89 -5.07 -3.34 -16.14
CA PHE A 89 -5.00 -2.18 -17.03
C PHE A 89 -5.10 -0.86 -16.27
N PHE A 90 -6.06 -0.72 -15.36
CA PHE A 90 -6.19 0.48 -14.55
C PHE A 90 -5.07 0.63 -13.53
N GLN A 91 -4.56 -0.44 -12.94
CA GLN A 91 -3.39 -0.41 -12.07
C GLN A 91 -2.17 0.16 -12.84
N ILE A 92 -1.91 -0.31 -14.06
CA ILE A 92 -0.81 0.19 -14.89
C ILE A 92 -0.94 1.70 -15.13
N ILE A 93 -2.11 2.18 -15.54
CA ILE A 93 -2.32 3.62 -15.80
C ILE A 93 -2.09 4.46 -14.54
N LEU A 94 -2.62 4.01 -13.39
CA LEU A 94 -2.49 4.73 -12.13
C LEU A 94 -1.06 4.72 -11.57
N VAL A 95 -0.27 3.71 -11.90
CA VAL A 95 1.16 3.63 -11.54
C VAL A 95 2.01 4.47 -12.48
N LEU A 96 1.71 4.47 -13.78
CA LEU A 96 2.49 5.18 -14.80
C LEU A 96 2.56 6.69 -14.55
N TYR A 97 1.44 7.32 -14.24
CA TYR A 97 1.40 8.77 -14.14
C TYR A 97 2.35 9.32 -13.07
N PRO A 98 2.31 8.89 -11.78
CA PRO A 98 3.26 9.38 -10.79
C PRO A 98 4.70 8.98 -11.06
N LEU A 99 4.97 7.80 -11.64
CA LEU A 99 6.32 7.40 -12.01
C LEU A 99 6.94 8.37 -13.03
N VAL A 100 6.19 8.73 -14.08
CA VAL A 100 6.65 9.66 -15.10
C VAL A 100 6.76 11.09 -14.56
N TYR A 101 5.74 11.55 -13.85
CA TYR A 101 5.67 12.93 -13.36
C TYR A 101 6.76 13.24 -12.32
N LEU A 102 7.03 12.29 -11.41
CA LEU A 102 8.02 12.44 -10.35
C LEU A 102 9.42 11.94 -10.74
N ASN A 103 9.59 11.44 -11.99
CA ASN A 103 10.83 10.80 -12.46
C ASN A 103 11.35 9.72 -11.49
N LEU A 104 10.43 8.91 -10.95
CA LEU A 104 10.76 7.84 -10.02
C LEU A 104 10.99 6.54 -10.77
N PHE A 105 12.15 5.94 -10.60
CA PHE A 105 12.45 4.60 -11.10
C PHE A 105 13.47 3.89 -10.23
N LEU A 106 13.35 2.58 -10.15
CA LEU A 106 14.35 1.74 -9.48
C LEU A 106 15.67 1.88 -10.21
N ASN A 107 16.70 2.26 -9.48
CA ASN A 107 18.06 2.20 -10.01
C ASN A 107 18.62 0.79 -9.79
N PHE A 108 18.55 -0.06 -10.81
CA PHE A 108 18.97 -1.45 -10.75
C PHE A 108 20.49 -1.60 -10.61
N GLU A 109 21.27 -0.60 -11.01
CA GLU A 109 22.71 -0.57 -10.78
C GLU A 109 23.03 -0.67 -9.28
N SER A 110 22.29 0.08 -8.46
CA SER A 110 22.40 -0.02 -7.00
C SER A 110 21.81 -1.32 -6.42
N PHE A 111 21.06 -2.09 -7.23
CA PHE A 111 20.33 -3.27 -6.78
C PHE A 111 21.08 -4.58 -7.09
N ILE A 112 21.70 -4.70 -8.25
CA ILE A 112 22.34 -5.93 -8.75
C ILE A 112 23.76 -5.65 -9.29
N GLY A 113 24.21 -4.39 -9.32
CA GLY A 113 25.52 -4.02 -9.89
C GLY A 113 25.60 -4.11 -11.41
N LEU A 114 24.44 -4.16 -12.10
CA LEU A 114 24.36 -4.19 -13.55
C LEU A 114 23.77 -2.86 -14.05
N ASP A 115 24.48 -2.20 -14.95
CA ASP A 115 24.03 -1.00 -15.65
C ASP A 115 22.89 -1.34 -16.62
N PHE A 116 21.67 -0.99 -16.23
CA PHE A 116 20.51 -1.08 -17.10
C PHE A 116 20.19 0.29 -17.73
N ASN A 117 19.77 0.26 -18.99
CA ASN A 117 19.23 1.42 -19.68
C ASN A 117 18.00 1.97 -18.91
N ASN A 118 17.83 3.29 -18.87
CA ASN A 118 16.71 3.96 -18.18
C ASN A 118 15.33 3.40 -18.55
N TYR A 119 15.13 2.91 -19.79
CA TYR A 119 13.89 2.25 -20.20
C TYR A 119 13.61 0.94 -19.47
N LEU A 120 14.65 0.14 -19.23
CA LEU A 120 14.52 -1.12 -18.48
C LEU A 120 14.25 -0.84 -17.02
N ASN A 121 14.95 0.11 -16.41
CA ASN A 121 14.70 0.54 -15.03
C ASN A 121 13.25 1.01 -14.84
N PHE A 122 12.72 1.74 -15.81
CA PHE A 122 11.33 2.19 -15.79
C PHE A 122 10.33 1.03 -15.91
N LEU A 123 10.54 0.11 -16.86
CA LEU A 123 9.68 -1.07 -17.01
C LEU A 123 9.67 -1.95 -15.76
N ILE A 124 10.84 -2.19 -15.18
CA ILE A 124 10.96 -2.98 -13.97
C ILE A 124 10.26 -2.29 -12.78
N SER A 125 10.34 -0.96 -12.69
CA SER A 125 9.64 -0.21 -11.65
C SER A 125 8.13 -0.39 -11.71
N ILE A 126 7.55 -0.40 -12.91
CA ILE A 126 6.12 -0.65 -13.11
C ILE A 126 5.76 -2.07 -12.64
N ILE A 127 6.52 -3.07 -13.12
CA ILE A 127 6.30 -4.48 -12.75
C ILE A 127 6.42 -4.66 -11.25
N TRP A 128 7.41 -4.03 -10.63
CA TRP A 128 7.66 -4.09 -9.18
C TRP A 128 6.47 -3.55 -8.37
N ILE A 129 6.00 -2.33 -8.68
CA ILE A 129 4.86 -1.75 -7.96
C ILE A 129 3.61 -2.62 -8.15
N ILE A 130 3.34 -3.08 -9.37
CA ILE A 130 2.17 -3.92 -9.65
C ILE A 130 2.27 -5.26 -8.92
N ALA A 131 3.46 -5.85 -8.84
CA ALA A 131 3.69 -7.07 -8.08
C ALA A 131 3.38 -6.85 -6.59
N ILE A 132 3.84 -5.76 -5.98
CA ILE A 132 3.54 -5.44 -4.58
C ILE A 132 2.05 -5.20 -4.37
N ILE A 133 1.37 -4.44 -5.26
CA ILE A 133 -0.07 -4.20 -5.18
C ILE A 133 -0.84 -5.52 -5.12
N ASN A 134 -0.53 -6.43 -6.06
CA ASN A 134 -1.25 -7.70 -6.14
C ASN A 134 -0.84 -8.67 -5.01
N SER A 135 0.40 -8.65 -4.56
CA SER A 135 0.86 -9.47 -3.42
C SER A 135 0.14 -9.11 -2.13
N ILE A 136 0.01 -7.81 -1.81
CA ILE A 136 -0.77 -7.36 -0.64
C ILE A 136 -2.25 -7.74 -0.79
N ASN A 137 -2.78 -7.70 -2.00
CA ASN A 137 -4.16 -8.11 -2.27
C ASN A 137 -4.36 -9.62 -2.07
N PHE A 138 -3.39 -10.45 -2.43
CA PHE A 138 -3.44 -11.91 -2.19
C PHE A 138 -3.36 -12.27 -0.70
N ILE A 139 -2.54 -11.57 0.08
CA ILE A 139 -2.41 -11.78 1.52
C ILE A 139 -3.69 -11.40 2.30
N ASP A 140 -4.57 -10.56 1.75
CA ASP A 140 -5.83 -10.16 2.42
C ASP A 140 -6.88 -11.28 2.43
N ASN A 141 -6.45 -12.52 2.67
CA ASN A 141 -7.32 -13.69 2.78
C ASN A 141 -7.80 -13.98 4.20
N MET A 142 -7.11 -13.42 5.23
CA MET A 142 -7.38 -13.67 6.65
C MET A 142 -7.53 -12.36 7.42
N ASP A 143 -8.39 -12.38 8.44
CA ASP A 143 -8.62 -11.23 9.32
C ASP A 143 -7.30 -10.75 9.94
N GLY A 144 -6.98 -9.48 9.76
CA GLY A 144 -5.80 -8.82 10.34
C GLY A 144 -4.48 -9.11 9.66
N LEU A 145 -4.35 -10.14 8.82
CA LEU A 145 -3.07 -10.58 8.27
C LEU A 145 -2.42 -9.50 7.41
N ALA A 146 -3.14 -9.01 6.40
CA ALA A 146 -2.65 -7.94 5.52
C ALA A 146 -2.27 -6.68 6.30
N ALA A 147 -3.06 -6.30 7.31
CA ALA A 147 -2.77 -5.14 8.15
C ALA A 147 -1.49 -5.32 8.98
N VAL A 148 -1.25 -6.51 9.55
CA VAL A 148 -0.04 -6.80 10.33
C VAL A 148 1.20 -6.81 9.42
N VAL A 149 1.14 -7.50 8.28
CA VAL A 149 2.24 -7.57 7.33
C VAL A 149 2.58 -6.17 6.80
N ALA A 150 1.60 -5.44 6.30
CA ALA A 150 1.82 -4.09 5.79
C ALA A 150 2.31 -3.13 6.87
N GLY A 151 1.75 -3.22 8.08
CA GLY A 151 2.20 -2.43 9.24
C GLY A 151 3.66 -2.71 9.59
N SER A 152 4.08 -3.98 9.58
CA SER A 152 5.48 -4.34 9.82
C SER A 152 6.42 -3.77 8.77
N ILE A 153 6.04 -3.80 7.49
CA ILE A 153 6.81 -3.20 6.39
C ILE A 153 6.92 -1.68 6.56
N CYS A 154 5.83 -1.00 6.91
CA CYS A 154 5.86 0.45 7.19
C CYS A 154 6.85 0.81 8.29
N LEU A 155 6.88 0.04 9.40
CA LEU A 155 7.82 0.28 10.50
C LEU A 155 9.27 0.04 10.07
N GLN A 156 9.53 -0.98 9.27
CA GLN A 156 10.87 -1.28 8.76
C GLN A 156 11.36 -0.16 7.82
N ILE A 157 10.50 0.31 6.90
CA ILE A 157 10.80 1.45 6.04
C ILE A 157 11.06 2.70 6.88
N ALA A 158 10.21 2.99 7.87
CA ALA A 158 10.37 4.15 8.74
C ALA A 158 11.68 4.10 9.55
N PHE A 159 12.03 2.94 10.10
CA PHE A 159 13.26 2.76 10.86
C PHE A 159 14.50 3.00 9.99
N LEU A 160 14.58 2.37 8.82
CA LEU A 160 15.73 2.50 7.92
C LEU A 160 15.81 3.89 7.28
N SER A 161 14.69 4.45 6.84
CA SER A 161 14.68 5.81 6.27
C SER A 161 15.10 6.86 7.30
N ASN A 162 14.72 6.68 8.58
CA ASN A 162 15.21 7.54 9.66
C ASN A 162 16.72 7.40 9.87
N TYR A 163 17.23 6.17 9.87
CA TYR A 163 18.68 5.92 9.99
C TYR A 163 19.48 6.54 8.84
N LEU A 164 18.91 6.57 7.63
CA LEU A 164 19.52 7.19 6.45
C LEU A 164 19.18 8.68 6.28
N ASN A 165 18.61 9.34 7.31
CA ASN A 165 18.21 10.75 7.30
C ASN A 165 17.17 11.14 6.22
N GLN A 166 16.38 10.17 5.73
CA GLN A 166 15.29 10.39 4.77
C GLN A 166 13.98 10.72 5.51
N TYR A 167 13.97 11.80 6.28
CA TYR A 167 12.90 12.14 7.23
C TYR A 167 11.50 12.23 6.60
N LYS A 168 11.39 12.71 5.36
CA LYS A 168 10.09 12.77 4.66
C LYS A 168 9.48 11.39 4.47
N LEU A 169 10.30 10.41 4.05
CA LEU A 169 9.86 9.02 3.88
C LEU A 169 9.55 8.37 5.23
N THR A 170 10.31 8.70 6.27
CA THR A 170 10.03 8.28 7.66
C THR A 170 8.65 8.74 8.10
N ASP A 171 8.38 10.05 7.97
CA ASP A 171 7.11 10.64 8.41
C ASP A 171 5.91 10.02 7.68
N ILE A 172 6.00 9.86 6.36
CA ILE A 172 4.89 9.31 5.57
C ILE A 172 4.67 7.81 5.82
N SER A 173 5.74 7.06 6.08
CA SER A 173 5.65 5.64 6.42
C SER A 173 5.01 5.43 7.79
N LEU A 174 5.37 6.26 8.77
CA LEU A 174 4.72 6.28 10.09
C LEU A 174 3.25 6.70 10.00
N LEU A 175 2.93 7.62 9.09
CA LEU A 175 1.56 8.03 8.85
C LEU A 175 0.72 6.87 8.27
N LEU A 176 1.26 6.14 7.30
CA LEU A 176 0.61 4.96 6.74
C LEU A 176 0.45 3.88 7.82
N PHE A 177 1.50 3.62 8.61
CA PHE A 177 1.42 2.71 9.76
C PHE A 177 0.30 3.09 10.73
N ALA A 178 0.24 4.37 11.14
CA ALA A 178 -0.81 4.85 12.03
C ALA A 178 -2.22 4.69 11.45
N THR A 179 -2.35 4.85 10.12
CA THR A 179 -3.60 4.63 9.41
C THR A 179 -4.02 3.16 9.45
N ILE A 180 -3.07 2.25 9.18
CA ILE A 180 -3.29 0.80 9.22
C ILE A 180 -3.65 0.34 10.64
N VAL A 181 -2.95 0.84 11.66
CA VAL A 181 -3.28 0.52 13.07
C VAL A 181 -4.69 0.98 13.44
N GLY A 182 -5.10 2.16 12.98
CA GLY A 182 -6.46 2.66 13.20
C GLY A 182 -7.55 1.78 12.56
N PHE A 183 -7.27 1.18 11.42
CA PHE A 183 -8.12 0.17 10.78
C PHE A 183 -8.06 -1.18 11.51
N PHE A 184 -6.87 -1.64 11.89
CA PHE A 184 -6.64 -2.94 12.53
C PHE A 184 -7.49 -3.17 13.77
N ILE A 185 -7.81 -2.11 14.53
CA ILE A 185 -8.71 -2.18 15.70
C ILE A 185 -10.08 -2.78 15.33
N PHE A 186 -10.54 -2.55 14.09
CA PHE A 186 -11.81 -3.07 13.57
C PHE A 186 -11.66 -4.37 12.77
N ASN A 187 -10.44 -4.66 12.31
CA ASN A 187 -10.11 -5.85 11.52
C ASN A 187 -9.46 -6.97 12.37
N TYR A 188 -9.22 -6.70 13.67
CA TYR A 188 -8.73 -7.71 14.60
C TYR A 188 -9.72 -8.90 14.70
N PRO A 189 -9.22 -10.14 14.65
CA PRO A 189 -10.08 -11.33 14.67
C PRO A 189 -10.94 -11.44 15.96
N PRO A 190 -12.25 -11.71 15.84
CA PRO A 190 -13.05 -11.77 14.64
C PRO A 190 -13.34 -10.37 14.05
N ALA A 191 -13.07 -10.18 12.76
CA ALA A 191 -13.16 -8.88 12.13
C ALA A 191 -14.59 -8.30 12.15
N LYS A 192 -14.68 -7.00 12.42
CA LYS A 192 -15.92 -6.19 12.35
C LYS A 192 -16.02 -5.41 11.04
N LEU A 193 -14.88 -5.21 10.37
CA LEU A 193 -14.74 -4.48 9.12
C LEU A 193 -13.62 -5.15 8.30
N TYR A 194 -13.90 -5.43 7.02
CA TYR A 194 -12.89 -5.97 6.12
C TYR A 194 -12.14 -4.88 5.39
N LEU A 195 -10.87 -5.18 5.04
CA LEU A 195 -10.03 -4.31 4.24
C LEU A 195 -10.58 -4.21 2.82
N GLY A 196 -10.88 -5.34 2.21
CA GLY A 196 -11.35 -5.47 0.84
C GLY A 196 -10.30 -5.11 -0.20
N ASP A 197 -10.66 -5.25 -1.47
CA ASP A 197 -9.78 -4.86 -2.57
C ASP A 197 -9.47 -3.36 -2.54
N SER A 198 -10.38 -2.55 -2.05
CA SER A 198 -10.17 -1.12 -1.86
C SER A 198 -8.98 -0.80 -0.95
N GLY A 199 -8.80 -1.52 0.14
CA GLY A 199 -7.72 -1.27 1.08
C GLY A 199 -6.43 -1.96 0.74
N SER A 200 -6.50 -3.20 0.26
CA SER A 200 -5.30 -3.96 -0.12
C SER A 200 -4.59 -3.33 -1.31
N LEU A 201 -5.33 -2.87 -2.35
CA LEU A 201 -4.75 -2.13 -3.48
C LEU A 201 -4.16 -0.79 -3.04
N PHE A 202 -4.84 -0.05 -2.15
CA PHE A 202 -4.35 1.21 -1.58
C PHE A 202 -3.02 1.00 -0.85
N ILE A 203 -2.97 0.05 0.09
CA ILE A 203 -1.78 -0.22 0.90
C ILE A 203 -0.63 -0.69 0.00
N GLY A 204 -0.89 -1.64 -0.91
CA GLY A 204 0.11 -2.14 -1.84
C GLY A 204 0.68 -1.04 -2.74
N TYR A 205 -0.16 -0.11 -3.20
CA TYR A 205 0.24 1.05 -3.98
C TYR A 205 1.20 1.97 -3.20
N CYS A 206 0.83 2.35 -1.98
CA CYS A 206 1.69 3.18 -1.13
C CYS A 206 3.04 2.51 -0.86
N LEU A 207 3.04 1.24 -0.46
CA LEU A 207 4.25 0.48 -0.17
C LEU A 207 5.13 0.29 -1.40
N GLY A 208 4.54 0.06 -2.58
CA GLY A 208 5.25 -0.03 -3.84
C GLY A 208 6.00 1.26 -4.18
N PHE A 209 5.36 2.42 -4.05
CA PHE A 209 6.02 3.71 -4.25
C PHE A 209 7.06 4.02 -3.16
N PHE A 210 6.78 3.72 -1.89
CA PHE A 210 7.75 3.94 -0.81
C PHE A 210 9.01 3.12 -1.00
N SER A 211 8.91 1.92 -1.56
CA SER A 211 10.07 1.07 -1.87
C SER A 211 10.96 1.65 -2.96
N ILE A 212 10.40 2.39 -3.94
CA ILE A 212 11.17 3.05 -5.00
C ILE A 212 11.81 4.35 -4.50
N ILE A 213 11.09 5.12 -3.67
CA ILE A 213 11.58 6.38 -3.10
C ILE A 213 12.71 6.14 -2.10
N PHE A 214 12.72 4.96 -1.48
CA PHE A 214 13.76 4.61 -0.52
C PHE A 214 15.13 4.47 -1.20
N ASN A 215 16.05 5.36 -0.88
CA ASN A 215 17.41 5.33 -1.39
C ASN A 215 18.35 4.61 -0.41
N TRP A 216 18.86 3.45 -0.84
CA TRP A 216 19.91 2.72 -0.14
C TRP A 216 21.28 3.10 -0.69
N THR A 217 21.67 4.35 -0.55
CA THR A 217 23.04 4.80 -0.79
C THR A 217 23.54 5.53 0.44
N PRO A 218 24.09 4.83 1.45
CA PRO A 218 24.87 5.49 2.46
C PRO A 218 26.11 6.05 1.75
N SER A 219 26.35 7.35 1.86
CA SER A 219 27.49 8.06 1.25
C SER A 219 28.87 7.50 1.63
N ASP A 220 28.96 6.55 2.54
CA ASP A 220 30.20 6.10 3.18
C ASP A 220 30.42 4.58 3.22
N TYR A 221 29.59 3.77 2.56
CA TYR A 221 29.76 2.29 2.59
C TYR A 221 30.25 1.73 1.26
N THR A 222 31.33 0.95 1.36
CA THR A 222 32.01 0.25 0.27
C THR A 222 31.12 -0.75 -0.45
N ILE A 223 31.44 -1.02 -1.70
CA ILE A 223 30.80 -1.84 -2.75
C ILE A 223 30.17 -3.19 -2.30
N TYR A 224 30.50 -3.70 -1.11
CA TYR A 224 30.02 -5.01 -0.64
C TYR A 224 28.61 -5.02 -0.02
N THR A 225 28.01 -3.87 0.28
CA THR A 225 26.68 -3.78 0.89
C THR A 225 25.56 -3.53 -0.12
N SER A 226 25.91 -3.32 -1.39
CA SER A 226 24.94 -3.03 -2.47
C SER A 226 24.11 -4.25 -2.91
N PHE A 227 24.53 -5.48 -2.55
CA PHE A 227 23.88 -6.72 -3.00
C PHE A 227 22.59 -7.10 -2.26
N LEU A 228 22.30 -6.49 -1.12
CA LEU A 228 21.09 -6.78 -0.36
C LEU A 228 20.34 -5.47 -0.06
N ASN A 229 19.57 -4.99 -1.03
CA ASN A 229 18.64 -3.92 -0.75
C ASN A 229 17.61 -4.44 0.27
N PRO A 230 17.52 -3.83 1.48
CA PRO A 230 16.59 -4.25 2.52
C PRO A 230 15.14 -4.34 2.04
N MET A 231 14.80 -3.57 1.00
CA MET A 231 13.46 -3.60 0.41
C MET A 231 13.08 -4.97 -0.14
N LEU A 232 14.02 -5.72 -0.73
CA LEU A 232 13.74 -7.10 -1.16
C LEU A 232 13.34 -7.97 0.03
N LEU A 233 14.05 -7.84 1.16
CA LEU A 233 13.75 -8.61 2.36
C LEU A 233 12.38 -8.26 2.95
N PHE A 234 11.98 -6.99 2.91
CA PHE A 234 10.68 -6.57 3.46
C PHE A 234 9.50 -7.11 2.67
N PHE A 235 9.67 -7.25 1.37
CA PHE A 235 8.63 -7.75 0.48
C PHE A 235 8.72 -9.26 0.19
N THR A 236 9.66 -9.99 0.81
CA THR A 236 9.75 -11.46 0.63
C THR A 236 8.48 -12.16 1.07
N ILE A 237 7.90 -11.77 2.21
CA ILE A 237 6.64 -12.39 2.71
C ILE A 237 5.51 -12.16 1.71
N PRO A 238 5.18 -10.92 1.29
CA PRO A 238 4.11 -10.69 0.32
C PRO A 238 4.36 -11.31 -1.06
N LEU A 239 5.61 -11.43 -1.50
CA LEU A 239 5.92 -11.90 -2.86
C LEU A 239 6.03 -13.43 -2.96
N LEU A 240 6.20 -14.14 -1.83
CA LEU A 240 6.35 -15.60 -1.80
C LEU A 240 5.04 -16.34 -1.48
N ASP A 241 4.01 -15.63 -1.00
CA ASP A 241 2.70 -16.18 -0.71
C ASP A 241 1.82 -16.18 -1.97
#